data_2698b38188fecbb70109c43602e76958
#
_entry.id   2698b38188fecbb70109c43602e76958
#
_cell.length_a   1.000
_cell.length_b   1.000
_cell.length_c   1.000
_cell.angle_alpha   90.00
_cell.angle_beta   90.00
_cell.angle_gamma   90.00
#
_symmetry.space_group_name_H-M   'P 1'
#
loop_
_entity.id
_entity.type
_entity.pdbx_description
1 polymer ?
#
loop_
_entity_poly.entity_id
_entity_poly.type
_entity_poly.pdbx_seq_one_letter_code
_entity_poly.pdbx_strand_id
1 'polypeptide(L)'
;MLDPLISLAFSMQSNKGAYALLLGSGVSRSSRIPTGWEIVLELIRKLAAISEEQCEPDPAAWYAAKFGEQPDYGKLLDMVAKTPSERQQLLRAYFEPSADEQGQGVKMPTKAHRAIAKLAFAGYVRVIITTNFDRLMERALEDEGIAPVVLSAPDHIEGAVPLAHMKCCVVKVHGDYLDTRIRNTPTELAKYDPRMNAFLARVFDEFGLVTCGWSADWDTALRANIERAPSRRYSMFWTSRGEPGRIAKDLISLRGGLTLPIDGADSFFEDLQMKIESIEEFSKPHPLSKDIAVASAKRFLSDPSHRIRLADLIENLGREQSTQLRAGPFADTSSQPTKDSVTHRVKTYDSMASTLIAVAATCGRWGDQAVAKILRRLLDRIYASRQQGGLVLWLNYQNYPATLVAYAALLGASLSDNLLAMSKLFDGKVRMDNSEVPISMALPPTCFLQDSQGWGRLLEGMDRRYVPVNDWMQKTLWNVLGKGFVSEDEFEKHFDWVEIIVALACHQSRPPSEFGDWYPPGSFGHRAANRESVAARISSSLDEFGDMSEYVSSGLFGKTAEECRAAIAGFTAFSRKLGWGW
;
A
#
# COMPACT_ATOMS: atom_id res chain seq x y z
N MET A 1 -7.21 23.63 8.01
CA MET A 1 -5.99 23.14 8.69
C MET A 1 -6.12 21.63 8.77
N LEU A 2 -5.09 20.88 8.45
CA LEU A 2 -5.14 19.40 8.51
C LEU A 2 -5.30 18.96 9.97
N ASP A 3 -6.09 17.91 10.24
CA ASP A 3 -6.23 17.34 11.59
C ASP A 3 -4.82 16.96 12.12
N PRO A 4 -4.38 17.49 13.28
CA PRO A 4 -3.06 17.18 13.83
C PRO A 4 -2.82 15.68 14.07
N LEU A 5 -3.86 14.89 14.32
CA LEU A 5 -3.76 13.44 14.47
C LEU A 5 -3.37 12.76 13.13
N ILE A 6 -3.89 13.27 12.01
CA ILE A 6 -3.48 12.81 10.67
C ILE A 6 -2.01 13.16 10.43
N SER A 7 -1.58 14.37 10.82
CA SER A 7 -0.17 14.78 10.70
C SER A 7 0.75 13.85 11.50
N LEU A 8 0.37 13.50 12.74
CA LEU A 8 1.11 12.54 13.57
C LEU A 8 1.18 11.16 12.91
N ALA A 9 0.05 10.64 12.41
CA ALA A 9 0.00 9.32 11.79
C ALA A 9 0.91 9.25 10.55
N PHE A 10 0.89 10.26 9.67
CA PHE A 10 1.81 10.34 8.53
C PHE A 10 3.27 10.47 8.96
N SER A 11 3.56 11.28 9.99
CA SER A 11 4.92 11.46 10.50
C SER A 11 5.47 10.16 11.06
N MET A 12 4.68 9.39 11.81
CA MET A 12 5.08 8.10 12.36
C MET A 12 5.24 7.05 11.27
N GLN A 13 4.34 7.02 10.28
CA GLN A 13 4.40 6.06 9.16
C GLN A 13 5.63 6.32 8.28
N SER A 14 5.91 7.58 7.94
CA SER A 14 7.05 7.95 7.09
C SER A 14 8.40 7.78 7.81
N ASN A 15 8.41 7.87 9.15
CA ASN A 15 9.61 7.78 9.98
C ASN A 15 9.42 6.68 11.04
N LYS A 16 9.29 5.44 10.59
CA LYS A 16 9.01 4.30 11.45
C LYS A 16 10.06 4.15 12.56
N GLY A 17 9.60 4.14 13.83
CA GLY A 17 10.45 4.02 15.00
C GLY A 17 11.18 5.31 15.41
N ALA A 18 10.85 6.47 14.81
CA ALA A 18 11.46 7.76 15.14
C ALA A 18 10.72 8.53 16.25
N TYR A 19 9.62 7.99 16.76
CA TYR A 19 8.85 8.64 17.84
C TYR A 19 8.95 7.86 19.14
N ALA A 20 9.23 8.59 20.24
CA ALA A 20 9.13 8.11 21.61
C ALA A 20 7.80 8.58 22.23
N LEU A 21 7.22 7.75 23.09
CA LEU A 21 6.06 8.11 23.89
C LEU A 21 6.47 8.58 25.28
N LEU A 22 5.82 9.63 25.79
CA LEU A 22 5.90 10.03 27.18
C LEU A 22 4.51 9.87 27.80
N LEU A 23 4.38 8.89 28.69
CA LEU A 23 3.12 8.49 29.29
C LEU A 23 3.05 8.91 30.75
N GLY A 24 1.99 9.59 31.13
CA GLY A 24 1.66 9.88 32.52
C GLY A 24 0.46 9.09 33.04
N SER A 25 0.06 9.34 34.28
CA SER A 25 -1.01 8.61 34.99
C SER A 25 -2.38 8.64 34.26
N GLY A 26 -2.60 9.65 33.42
CA GLY A 26 -3.83 9.73 32.62
C GLY A 26 -4.08 8.55 31.68
N VAL A 27 -3.04 7.81 31.28
CA VAL A 27 -3.16 6.64 30.41
C VAL A 27 -3.72 5.42 31.15
N SER A 28 -3.44 5.30 32.45
CA SER A 28 -3.88 4.18 33.29
C SER A 28 -5.23 4.42 33.98
N ARG A 29 -5.86 5.58 33.76
CA ARG A 29 -7.07 6.00 34.48
C ARG A 29 -8.26 5.07 34.25
N SER A 30 -8.48 4.61 33.03
CA SER A 30 -9.59 3.68 32.71
C SER A 30 -9.43 2.30 33.35
N SER A 31 -8.23 1.93 33.78
CA SER A 31 -7.97 0.74 34.61
C SER A 31 -8.24 0.93 36.10
N ARG A 32 -8.79 2.08 36.50
CA ARG A 32 -9.03 2.46 37.91
C ARG A 32 -7.77 2.50 38.77
N ILE A 33 -6.60 2.75 38.16
CA ILE A 33 -5.39 3.08 38.91
C ILE A 33 -5.50 4.55 39.31
N PRO A 34 -5.41 4.89 40.60
CA PRO A 34 -5.52 6.26 41.06
C PRO A 34 -4.32 7.09 40.58
N THR A 35 -4.55 8.35 40.30
CA THR A 35 -3.50 9.32 40.04
C THR A 35 -2.72 9.62 41.33
N GLY A 36 -1.51 10.17 41.21
CA GLY A 36 -0.73 10.56 42.41
C GLY A 36 -1.51 11.48 43.33
N TRP A 37 -2.32 12.40 42.79
CA TRP A 37 -3.15 13.29 43.62
C TRP A 37 -4.30 12.55 44.32
N GLU A 38 -4.94 11.60 43.68
CA GLU A 38 -5.99 10.78 44.28
C GLU A 38 -5.42 9.93 45.42
N ILE A 39 -4.16 9.42 45.30
CA ILE A 39 -3.47 8.74 46.36
C ILE A 39 -3.19 9.70 47.53
N VAL A 40 -2.75 10.93 47.22
CA VAL A 40 -2.57 11.97 48.27
C VAL A 40 -3.84 12.18 49.08
N LEU A 41 -4.96 12.40 48.42
CA LEU A 41 -6.25 12.60 49.10
C LEU A 41 -6.68 11.39 49.91
N GLU A 42 -6.41 10.18 49.44
CA GLU A 42 -6.71 8.95 50.21
C GLU A 42 -5.80 8.78 51.40
N LEU A 43 -4.50 9.11 51.29
CA LEU A 43 -3.59 9.09 52.43
C LEU A 43 -3.99 10.12 53.49
N ILE A 44 -4.47 11.30 53.10
CA ILE A 44 -5.01 12.30 54.02
C ILE A 44 -6.24 11.77 54.75
N ARG A 45 -7.17 11.10 54.05
CA ARG A 45 -8.35 10.46 54.65
C ARG A 45 -7.96 9.40 55.69
N LYS A 46 -6.97 8.58 55.33
CA LYS A 46 -6.42 7.57 56.29
C LYS A 46 -5.81 8.25 57.53
N LEU A 47 -5.06 9.33 57.32
CA LEU A 47 -4.45 10.08 58.40
C LEU A 47 -5.52 10.76 59.30
N ALA A 48 -6.55 11.35 58.71
CA ALA A 48 -7.68 11.93 59.44
C ALA A 48 -8.45 10.88 60.25
N ALA A 49 -8.72 9.71 59.61
CA ALA A 49 -9.38 8.59 60.30
C ALA A 49 -8.59 8.08 61.52
N ILE A 50 -7.26 7.95 61.41
CA ILE A 50 -6.39 7.57 62.52
C ILE A 50 -6.40 8.65 63.62
N SER A 51 -6.57 9.92 63.24
CA SER A 51 -6.66 11.05 64.18
C SER A 51 -8.06 11.24 64.76
N GLU A 52 -9.04 10.39 64.40
CA GLU A 52 -10.46 10.49 64.75
C GLU A 52 -11.11 11.83 64.33
N GLU A 53 -10.63 12.45 63.22
CA GLU A 53 -11.10 13.72 62.68
C GLU A 53 -11.80 13.54 61.35
N GLN A 54 -12.70 14.46 61.00
CA GLN A 54 -13.35 14.52 59.67
C GLN A 54 -12.58 15.48 58.76
N CYS A 55 -12.21 15.05 57.58
CA CYS A 55 -11.51 15.85 56.57
C CYS A 55 -12.36 16.17 55.32
N GLU A 56 -13.60 15.68 55.24
CA GLU A 56 -14.50 16.01 54.14
C GLU A 56 -15.18 17.38 54.34
N PRO A 57 -15.53 18.14 53.30
CA PRO A 57 -15.47 17.74 51.89
C PRO A 57 -14.14 18.00 51.19
N ASP A 58 -13.15 18.60 51.85
CA ASP A 58 -11.86 18.96 51.23
C ASP A 58 -10.70 18.46 52.10
N PRO A 59 -10.23 17.21 51.87
CA PRO A 59 -9.11 16.63 52.59
C PRO A 59 -7.81 17.46 52.48
N ALA A 60 -7.58 18.11 51.33
CA ALA A 60 -6.37 18.91 51.14
C ALA A 60 -6.39 20.17 51.98
N ALA A 61 -7.53 20.87 52.05
CA ALA A 61 -7.71 22.03 52.93
C ALA A 61 -7.60 21.66 54.41
N TRP A 62 -8.17 20.52 54.85
CA TRP A 62 -8.00 20.02 56.19
C TRP A 62 -6.54 19.79 56.55
N TYR A 63 -5.76 19.14 55.63
CA TYR A 63 -4.34 18.91 55.83
C TYR A 63 -3.56 20.25 55.98
N ALA A 64 -3.81 21.17 55.07
CA ALA A 64 -3.17 22.48 55.08
C ALA A 64 -3.45 23.28 56.38
N ALA A 65 -4.71 23.21 56.86
CA ALA A 65 -5.11 23.86 58.12
C ALA A 65 -4.44 23.21 59.34
N LYS A 66 -4.28 21.89 59.33
CA LYS A 66 -3.74 21.15 60.48
C LYS A 66 -2.21 21.20 60.58
N PHE A 67 -1.51 21.10 59.43
CA PHE A 67 -0.05 21.00 59.38
C PHE A 67 0.62 22.31 58.90
N GLY A 68 -0.13 23.32 58.47
CA GLY A 68 0.40 24.62 58.05
C GLY A 68 1.13 24.60 56.71
N GLU A 69 1.01 23.49 55.92
CA GLU A 69 1.62 23.34 54.62
C GLU A 69 0.70 22.59 53.65
N GLN A 70 0.93 22.77 52.34
CA GLN A 70 0.19 22.03 51.31
C GLN A 70 0.56 20.54 51.37
N PRO A 71 -0.40 19.65 51.10
CA PRO A 71 -0.15 18.24 51.09
C PRO A 71 0.86 17.84 50.02
N ASP A 72 1.88 17.12 50.47
CA ASP A 72 2.95 16.59 49.62
C ASP A 72 2.91 15.06 49.65
N TYR A 73 2.95 14.43 48.50
CA TYR A 73 2.84 12.99 48.34
C TYR A 73 3.94 12.21 49.10
N GLY A 74 5.17 12.70 48.98
CA GLY A 74 6.31 12.06 49.62
C GLY A 74 6.27 12.18 51.15
N LYS A 75 5.98 13.39 51.66
CA LYS A 75 5.84 13.63 53.09
C LYS A 75 4.72 12.78 53.72
N LEU A 76 3.59 12.69 53.05
CA LEU A 76 2.46 11.86 53.48
C LEU A 76 2.84 10.38 53.54
N LEU A 77 3.52 9.88 52.49
CA LEU A 77 4.04 8.52 52.51
C LEU A 77 5.03 8.28 53.66
N ASP A 78 5.93 9.22 53.90
CA ASP A 78 6.89 9.15 55.03
C ASP A 78 6.23 9.23 56.40
N MET A 79 5.09 9.90 56.50
CA MET A 79 4.29 9.94 57.74
C MET A 79 3.60 8.61 58.00
N VAL A 80 3.07 7.98 56.99
CA VAL A 80 2.27 6.75 57.08
C VAL A 80 3.14 5.47 57.05
N ALA A 81 4.23 5.47 56.27
CA ALA A 81 5.11 4.35 56.07
C ALA A 81 6.58 4.80 56.17
N LYS A 82 7.26 4.41 57.26
CA LYS A 82 8.61 4.89 57.61
C LYS A 82 9.72 4.24 56.78
N THR A 83 9.52 2.99 56.37
CA THR A 83 10.53 2.24 55.61
C THR A 83 10.16 2.12 54.13
N PRO A 84 11.15 1.99 53.24
CA PRO A 84 10.89 1.74 51.83
C PRO A 84 10.00 0.50 51.57
N SER A 85 10.19 -0.57 52.37
CA SER A 85 9.39 -1.79 52.26
C SER A 85 7.91 -1.57 52.63
N GLU A 86 7.65 -0.79 53.69
CA GLU A 86 6.29 -0.44 54.10
C GLU A 86 5.61 0.44 53.01
N ARG A 87 6.34 1.39 52.45
CA ARG A 87 5.86 2.23 51.31
C ARG A 87 5.51 1.38 50.10
N GLN A 88 6.38 0.44 49.72
CA GLN A 88 6.12 -0.49 48.63
C GLN A 88 4.86 -1.33 48.90
N GLN A 89 4.72 -1.88 50.11
CA GLN A 89 3.54 -2.68 50.46
C GLN A 89 2.24 -1.85 50.41
N LEU A 90 2.29 -0.60 50.88
CA LEU A 90 1.15 0.33 50.81
C LEU A 90 0.77 0.62 49.38
N LEU A 91 1.76 0.90 48.50
CA LEU A 91 1.54 1.24 47.09
C LEU A 91 1.09 0.03 46.27
N ARG A 92 1.53 -1.18 46.63
CA ARG A 92 1.16 -2.42 45.93
C ARG A 92 -0.36 -2.59 45.83
N ALA A 93 -1.10 -2.23 46.90
CA ALA A 93 -2.57 -2.29 46.91
C ALA A 93 -3.24 -1.41 45.85
N TYR A 94 -2.59 -0.34 45.39
CA TYR A 94 -3.11 0.54 44.35
C TYR A 94 -2.86 0.00 42.93
N PHE A 95 -1.83 -0.80 42.71
CA PHE A 95 -1.36 -1.24 41.38
C PHE A 95 -1.67 -2.69 41.05
N GLU A 96 -1.81 -3.55 42.07
CA GLU A 96 -2.18 -4.95 41.84
C GLU A 96 -3.68 -5.18 42.07
N PRO A 97 -4.34 -5.96 41.20
CA PRO A 97 -5.76 -6.28 41.39
C PRO A 97 -5.94 -7.25 42.57
N SER A 98 -6.96 -7.02 43.40
CA SER A 98 -7.46 -8.01 44.34
C SER A 98 -8.11 -9.18 43.59
N ALA A 99 -8.41 -10.29 44.29
CA ALA A 99 -9.08 -11.44 43.70
C ALA A 99 -10.43 -11.06 43.03
N ASP A 100 -11.18 -10.17 43.66
CA ASP A 100 -12.47 -9.69 43.17
C ASP A 100 -12.31 -8.76 41.96
N GLU A 101 -11.28 -7.93 41.92
CA GLU A 101 -10.96 -6.99 40.85
C GLU A 101 -10.47 -7.70 39.58
N GLN A 102 -9.78 -8.84 39.69
CA GLN A 102 -9.29 -9.62 38.54
C GLN A 102 -10.43 -10.04 37.62
N GLY A 103 -11.55 -10.49 38.18
CA GLY A 103 -12.74 -10.88 37.42
C GLY A 103 -13.46 -9.71 36.73
N GLN A 104 -13.19 -8.47 37.15
CA GLN A 104 -13.81 -7.25 36.60
C GLN A 104 -12.93 -6.50 35.60
N GLY A 105 -11.71 -6.98 35.31
CA GLY A 105 -10.76 -6.32 34.42
C GLY A 105 -10.18 -5.00 34.99
N VAL A 106 -10.29 -4.78 36.29
CA VAL A 106 -9.70 -3.64 37.00
C VAL A 106 -8.20 -3.85 37.14
N LYS A 107 -7.41 -2.77 37.03
CA LYS A 107 -5.93 -2.80 37.06
C LYS A 107 -5.30 -3.71 36.00
N MET A 108 -5.97 -3.81 34.84
CA MET A 108 -5.51 -4.52 33.64
C MET A 108 -5.14 -3.51 32.55
N PRO A 109 -4.32 -3.90 31.55
CA PRO A 109 -3.98 -3.01 30.45
C PRO A 109 -5.22 -2.41 29.77
N THR A 110 -5.24 -1.08 29.63
CA THR A 110 -6.30 -0.34 28.96
C THR A 110 -6.24 -0.56 27.44
N LYS A 111 -7.24 -0.05 26.71
CA LYS A 111 -7.21 -0.01 25.24
C LYS A 111 -6.00 0.78 24.73
N ALA A 112 -5.64 1.89 25.39
CA ALA A 112 -4.44 2.66 25.07
C ALA A 112 -3.17 1.81 25.16
N HIS A 113 -2.98 1.08 26.26
CA HIS A 113 -1.80 0.21 26.42
C HIS A 113 -1.71 -0.85 25.34
N ARG A 114 -2.83 -1.48 24.97
CA ARG A 114 -2.89 -2.49 23.90
C ARG A 114 -2.61 -1.90 22.53
N ALA A 115 -3.16 -0.72 22.21
CA ALA A 115 -2.90 -0.03 20.96
C ALA A 115 -1.41 0.38 20.84
N ILE A 116 -0.81 0.89 21.94
CA ILE A 116 0.62 1.20 22.01
C ILE A 116 1.46 -0.07 21.79
N ALA A 117 1.09 -1.20 22.43
CA ALA A 117 1.80 -2.46 22.27
C ALA A 117 1.78 -2.96 20.82
N LYS A 118 0.65 -2.85 20.12
CA LYS A 118 0.55 -3.16 18.68
C LYS A 118 1.41 -2.23 17.84
N LEU A 119 1.44 -0.93 18.11
CA LEU A 119 2.33 0.02 17.45
C LEU A 119 3.81 -0.31 17.70
N ALA A 120 4.15 -0.80 18.90
CA ALA A 120 5.50 -1.26 19.24
C ALA A 120 5.84 -2.57 18.50
N PHE A 121 4.91 -3.53 18.44
CA PHE A 121 5.07 -4.77 17.69
C PHE A 121 5.29 -4.50 16.19
N ALA A 122 4.53 -3.58 15.62
CA ALA A 122 4.71 -3.11 14.25
C ALA A 122 5.98 -2.26 14.05
N GLY A 123 6.73 -1.90 15.11
CA GLY A 123 7.99 -1.17 15.06
C GLY A 123 7.86 0.35 14.92
N TYR A 124 6.67 0.92 15.12
CA TYR A 124 6.43 2.38 15.11
C TYR A 124 6.85 3.06 16.40
N VAL A 125 6.80 2.34 17.53
CA VAL A 125 7.20 2.81 18.86
C VAL A 125 8.30 1.90 19.39
N ARG A 126 9.46 2.50 19.72
CA ARG A 126 10.61 1.77 20.27
C ARG A 126 10.99 2.23 21.67
N VAL A 127 10.61 3.44 22.04
CA VAL A 127 10.92 4.04 23.34
C VAL A 127 9.64 4.54 23.99
N ILE A 128 9.36 4.05 25.18
CA ILE A 128 8.23 4.45 26.01
C ILE A 128 8.79 4.97 27.31
N ILE A 129 8.67 6.27 27.55
CA ILE A 129 9.03 6.91 28.82
C ILE A 129 7.74 7.00 29.64
N THR A 130 7.77 6.59 30.89
CA THR A 130 6.60 6.73 31.76
C THR A 130 6.96 7.25 33.13
N THR A 131 6.07 8.09 33.66
CA THR A 131 6.09 8.52 35.06
C THR A 131 5.29 7.60 35.96
N ASN A 132 4.63 6.57 35.39
CA ASN A 132 3.78 5.64 36.12
C ASN A 132 4.59 4.55 36.82
N PHE A 133 4.14 4.17 38.02
CA PHE A 133 4.71 3.07 38.77
C PHE A 133 4.14 1.71 38.40
N ASP A 134 2.92 1.70 37.82
CA ASP A 134 2.23 0.49 37.39
C ASP A 134 3.00 -0.26 36.27
N ARG A 135 2.61 -1.51 36.03
CA ARG A 135 3.20 -2.36 34.99
C ARG A 135 2.23 -2.72 33.89
N LEU A 136 1.24 -1.86 33.64
CA LEU A 136 0.23 -2.13 32.61
C LEU A 136 0.84 -2.09 31.21
N MET A 137 1.81 -1.21 30.99
CA MET A 137 2.48 -1.12 29.69
C MET A 137 3.33 -2.35 29.40
N GLU A 138 4.10 -2.80 30.39
CA GLU A 138 4.92 -4.02 30.26
C GLU A 138 4.04 -5.24 29.98
N ARG A 139 2.94 -5.42 30.73
CA ARG A 139 1.97 -6.50 30.48
C ARG A 139 1.38 -6.45 29.08
N ALA A 140 0.99 -5.27 28.61
CA ALA A 140 0.44 -5.13 27.27
C ALA A 140 1.46 -5.50 26.18
N LEU A 141 2.74 -5.15 26.38
CA LEU A 141 3.82 -5.53 25.47
C LEU A 141 4.08 -7.04 25.48
N GLU A 142 4.09 -7.64 26.68
CA GLU A 142 4.24 -9.09 26.85
C GLU A 142 3.09 -9.86 26.20
N ASP A 143 1.85 -9.38 26.35
CA ASP A 143 0.65 -9.95 25.70
C ASP A 143 0.75 -9.93 24.17
N GLU A 144 1.42 -8.93 23.58
CA GLU A 144 1.71 -8.85 22.14
C GLU A 144 3.00 -9.60 21.74
N GLY A 145 3.63 -10.34 22.66
CA GLY A 145 4.84 -11.13 22.39
C GLY A 145 6.14 -10.31 22.36
N ILE A 146 6.16 -9.12 22.94
CA ILE A 146 7.35 -8.28 23.08
C ILE A 146 7.87 -8.40 24.51
N ALA A 147 9.12 -8.83 24.68
CA ALA A 147 9.84 -8.70 25.94
C ALA A 147 10.53 -7.32 26.01
N PRO A 148 9.96 -6.33 26.71
CA PRO A 148 10.53 -4.99 26.75
C PRO A 148 11.78 -4.95 27.64
N VAL A 149 12.73 -4.08 27.29
CA VAL A 149 13.82 -3.73 28.18
C VAL A 149 13.30 -2.67 29.16
N VAL A 150 13.17 -3.02 30.45
CA VAL A 150 12.64 -2.10 31.47
C VAL A 150 13.80 -1.39 32.18
N LEU A 151 13.84 -0.07 32.10
CA LEU A 151 14.86 0.80 32.68
C LEU A 151 14.22 1.62 33.81
N SER A 152 14.20 1.09 35.01
CA SER A 152 13.60 1.74 36.20
C SER A 152 14.64 2.29 37.18
N ALA A 153 15.92 1.97 36.99
CA ALA A 153 17.02 2.40 37.87
C ALA A 153 18.29 2.70 37.04
N PRO A 154 19.23 3.52 37.57
CA PRO A 154 20.45 3.89 36.85
C PRO A 154 21.36 2.71 36.46
N ASP A 155 21.44 1.69 37.28
CA ASP A 155 22.15 0.44 37.00
C ASP A 155 21.53 -0.38 35.87
N HIS A 156 20.21 -0.30 35.67
CA HIS A 156 19.55 -0.92 34.53
C HIS A 156 19.98 -0.28 33.20
N ILE A 157 20.26 1.04 33.19
CA ILE A 157 20.74 1.75 32.01
C ILE A 157 22.17 1.31 31.66
N GLU A 158 23.01 1.14 32.68
CA GLU A 158 24.41 0.74 32.50
C GLU A 158 24.54 -0.69 31.98
N GLY A 159 23.71 -1.60 32.45
CA GLY A 159 23.66 -3.01 32.04
C GLY A 159 22.87 -3.27 30.74
N ALA A 160 22.20 -2.26 30.20
CA ALA A 160 21.34 -2.45 29.02
C ALA A 160 22.13 -2.45 27.71
N VAL A 161 21.61 -3.16 26.69
CA VAL A 161 22.13 -3.05 25.32
C VAL A 161 21.96 -1.63 24.79
N PRO A 162 22.77 -1.18 23.83
CA PRO A 162 22.62 0.14 23.23
C PRO A 162 21.21 0.37 22.66
N LEU A 163 20.67 1.60 22.83
CA LEU A 163 19.32 1.97 22.40
C LEU A 163 19.03 1.60 20.94
N ALA A 164 20.03 1.70 20.06
CA ALA A 164 19.89 1.33 18.64
C ALA A 164 19.55 -0.15 18.41
N HIS A 165 19.88 -1.03 19.35
CA HIS A 165 19.64 -2.48 19.28
C HIS A 165 18.42 -2.94 20.08
N MET A 166 17.78 -2.04 20.83
CA MET A 166 16.55 -2.35 21.57
C MET A 166 15.36 -2.39 20.60
N LYS A 167 14.58 -3.46 20.62
CA LYS A 167 13.30 -3.52 19.89
C LYS A 167 12.26 -2.61 20.52
N CYS A 168 12.13 -2.68 21.84
CA CYS A 168 11.28 -1.81 22.64
C CYS A 168 11.87 -1.67 24.05
N CYS A 169 11.89 -0.43 24.57
CA CYS A 169 12.26 -0.19 25.97
C CYS A 169 11.20 0.66 26.68
N VAL A 170 10.98 0.35 27.95
CA VAL A 170 10.12 1.10 28.88
C VAL A 170 11.01 1.76 29.92
N VAL A 171 11.04 3.09 29.92
CA VAL A 171 11.86 3.90 30.82
C VAL A 171 10.97 4.45 31.92
N LYS A 172 11.09 3.93 33.13
CA LYS A 172 10.31 4.33 34.31
C LYS A 172 11.11 5.36 35.12
N VAL A 173 10.90 6.64 34.77
CA VAL A 173 11.71 7.75 35.35
C VAL A 173 11.52 7.93 36.85
N HIS A 174 10.37 7.51 37.36
CA HIS A 174 10.07 7.54 38.79
C HIS A 174 10.28 6.19 39.52
N GLY A 175 10.71 5.17 38.78
CA GLY A 175 10.90 3.82 39.34
C GLY A 175 9.70 2.90 39.08
N ASP A 176 9.80 1.68 39.60
CA ASP A 176 8.77 0.64 39.52
C ASP A 176 8.23 0.35 40.92
N TYR A 177 6.93 0.10 41.09
CA TYR A 177 6.34 -0.20 42.39
C TYR A 177 6.92 -1.48 43.03
N LEU A 178 7.55 -2.35 42.23
CA LEU A 178 8.27 -3.53 42.74
C LEU A 178 9.68 -3.22 43.27
N ASP A 179 10.18 -2.00 43.01
CA ASP A 179 11.49 -1.56 43.47
C ASP A 179 11.35 -0.58 44.66
N THR A 180 12.15 -0.74 45.70
CA THR A 180 12.15 0.17 46.85
C THR A 180 12.72 1.55 46.54
N ARG A 181 13.34 1.74 45.36
CA ARG A 181 13.97 2.99 44.89
C ARG A 181 12.99 3.91 44.14
N ILE A 182 11.72 3.93 44.55
CA ILE A 182 10.70 4.79 44.00
C ILE A 182 11.00 6.26 44.30
N ARG A 183 10.84 7.13 43.32
CA ARG A 183 11.00 8.59 43.46
C ARG A 183 9.63 9.25 43.50
N ASN A 184 9.30 9.85 44.62
CA ASN A 184 7.95 10.37 44.86
C ASN A 184 7.96 11.77 45.48
N THR A 185 9.07 12.20 46.06
CA THR A 185 9.15 13.51 46.73
C THR A 185 9.58 14.60 45.74
N PRO A 186 9.18 15.86 45.93
CA PRO A 186 9.66 16.98 45.13
C PRO A 186 11.18 17.05 45.04
N THR A 187 11.87 16.74 46.10
CA THR A 187 13.34 16.72 46.17
C THR A 187 13.94 15.63 45.27
N GLU A 188 13.32 14.45 45.24
CA GLU A 188 13.74 13.33 44.39
C GLU A 188 13.40 13.55 42.93
N LEU A 189 12.29 14.27 42.64
CA LEU A 189 11.85 14.66 41.30
C LEU A 189 12.56 15.91 40.76
N ALA A 190 13.29 16.61 41.62
CA ALA A 190 14.05 17.79 41.18
C ALA A 190 15.35 17.43 40.46
N LYS A 191 15.91 16.22 40.67
CA LYS A 191 17.19 15.84 40.09
C LYS A 191 17.27 14.35 39.82
N TYR A 192 17.53 13.98 38.58
CA TYR A 192 17.80 12.61 38.20
C TYR A 192 19.29 12.26 38.27
N ASP A 193 19.58 10.96 38.39
CA ASP A 193 20.94 10.42 38.28
C ASP A 193 21.57 10.83 36.93
N PRO A 194 22.89 11.12 36.89
CA PRO A 194 23.56 11.51 35.65
C PRO A 194 23.37 10.54 34.48
N ARG A 195 23.32 9.22 34.76
CA ARG A 195 23.10 8.18 33.72
C ARG A 195 21.68 8.27 33.14
N MET A 196 20.67 8.48 33.98
CA MET A 196 19.28 8.70 33.52
C MET A 196 19.18 9.99 32.72
N ASN A 197 19.80 11.08 33.17
CA ASN A 197 19.84 12.33 32.42
C ASN A 197 20.51 12.17 31.06
N ALA A 198 21.63 11.48 30.97
CA ALA A 198 22.33 11.24 29.71
C ALA A 198 21.49 10.38 28.75
N PHE A 199 20.79 9.37 29.28
CA PHE A 199 19.89 8.54 28.49
C PHE A 199 18.68 9.35 27.95
N LEU A 200 18.02 10.12 28.81
CA LEU A 200 16.88 10.97 28.43
C LEU A 200 17.29 12.06 27.45
N ALA A 201 18.45 12.70 27.65
CA ALA A 201 18.99 13.69 26.72
C ALA A 201 19.15 13.11 25.31
N ARG A 202 19.68 11.89 25.22
CA ARG A 202 19.81 11.17 23.96
C ARG A 202 18.44 10.88 23.34
N VAL A 203 17.46 10.41 24.12
CA VAL A 203 16.11 10.11 23.59
C VAL A 203 15.46 11.39 23.07
N PHE A 204 15.50 12.50 23.83
CA PHE A 204 14.88 13.76 23.42
C PHE A 204 15.62 14.48 22.27
N ASP A 205 16.87 14.11 21.99
CA ASP A 205 17.62 14.57 20.83
C ASP A 205 17.34 13.75 19.56
N GLU A 206 17.25 12.42 19.71
CA GLU A 206 17.12 11.51 18.57
C GLU A 206 15.67 11.26 18.11
N PHE A 207 14.68 11.39 19.01
CA PHE A 207 13.28 11.03 18.76
C PHE A 207 12.35 12.23 18.79
N GLY A 208 11.30 12.17 17.96
CA GLY A 208 10.10 12.97 18.15
C GLY A 208 9.35 12.51 19.40
N LEU A 209 8.59 13.39 20.04
CA LEU A 209 7.93 13.08 21.31
C LEU A 209 6.41 13.16 21.17
N VAL A 210 5.71 12.11 21.56
CA VAL A 210 4.25 12.11 21.74
C VAL A 210 3.96 12.00 23.24
N THR A 211 3.40 13.06 23.81
CA THR A 211 3.08 13.14 25.24
C THR A 211 1.60 12.87 25.47
N CYS A 212 1.28 11.92 26.37
CA CYS A 212 -0.09 11.62 26.76
C CYS A 212 -0.24 11.35 28.24
N GLY A 213 -1.20 12.03 28.88
CA GLY A 213 -1.55 11.82 30.27
C GLY A 213 -0.56 12.40 31.29
N TRP A 214 0.39 13.26 30.86
CA TRP A 214 1.37 13.95 31.71
C TRP A 214 1.13 15.47 31.67
N SER A 215 1.08 16.13 32.85
CA SER A 215 0.78 17.57 32.94
C SER A 215 2.01 18.48 32.92
N ALA A 216 3.19 17.94 33.16
CA ALA A 216 4.47 18.65 33.33
C ALA A 216 4.58 19.48 34.64
N ASP A 217 3.57 19.53 35.49
CA ASP A 217 3.57 20.48 36.64
C ASP A 217 4.56 20.09 37.75
N TRP A 218 4.73 18.80 37.98
CA TRP A 218 5.43 18.30 39.19
C TRP A 218 6.87 17.85 38.93
N ASP A 219 7.21 17.38 37.73
CA ASP A 219 8.51 16.79 37.43
C ASP A 219 9.46 17.80 36.79
N THR A 220 10.21 18.51 37.64
CA THR A 220 11.17 19.53 37.19
C THR A 220 12.37 18.94 36.47
N ALA A 221 12.85 17.75 36.87
CA ALA A 221 13.99 17.12 36.23
C ALA A 221 13.65 16.63 34.82
N LEU A 222 12.47 16.04 34.61
CA LEU A 222 12.02 15.60 33.29
C LEU A 222 11.82 16.78 32.35
N ARG A 223 11.18 17.87 32.84
CA ARG A 223 11.06 19.14 32.08
C ARG A 223 12.41 19.66 31.63
N ALA A 224 13.35 19.78 32.57
CA ALA A 224 14.70 20.29 32.28
C ALA A 224 15.42 19.44 31.21
N ASN A 225 15.20 18.12 31.18
CA ASN A 225 15.75 17.28 30.14
C ASN A 225 15.12 17.55 28.76
N ILE A 226 13.79 17.78 28.71
CA ILE A 226 13.10 18.13 27.47
C ILE A 226 13.53 19.53 26.97
N GLU A 227 13.66 20.50 27.88
CA GLU A 227 14.08 21.88 27.58
C GLU A 227 15.50 21.95 27.02
N ARG A 228 16.42 21.17 27.58
CA ARG A 228 17.84 21.14 27.21
C ARG A 228 18.14 20.39 25.91
N ALA A 229 17.21 19.58 25.40
CA ALA A 229 17.44 18.82 24.19
C ALA A 229 17.75 19.74 22.99
N PRO A 230 18.93 19.59 22.35
CA PRO A 230 19.44 20.61 21.41
C PRO A 230 18.76 20.54 20.05
N SER A 231 18.31 19.37 19.62
CA SER A 231 17.75 19.20 18.28
C SER A 231 16.22 19.18 18.29
N ARG A 232 15.65 19.49 17.10
CA ARG A 232 14.21 19.45 16.83
C ARG A 232 14.00 18.73 15.50
N ARG A 233 14.59 17.51 15.40
CA ARG A 233 14.58 16.73 14.14
C ARG A 233 13.18 16.25 13.78
N TYR A 234 12.35 15.97 14.80
CA TYR A 234 10.98 15.54 14.65
C TYR A 234 10.06 16.41 15.51
N SER A 235 8.83 16.56 15.07
CA SER A 235 7.81 17.34 15.78
C SER A 235 7.49 16.73 17.14
N MET A 236 7.13 17.60 18.11
CA MET A 236 6.54 17.20 19.36
C MET A 236 5.02 17.27 19.25
N PHE A 237 4.33 16.26 19.75
CA PHE A 237 2.86 16.23 19.85
C PHE A 237 2.44 16.08 21.30
N TRP A 238 1.57 16.98 21.74
CA TRP A 238 1.09 17.03 23.11
C TRP A 238 -0.42 16.79 23.14
N THR A 239 -0.86 15.65 23.70
CA THR A 239 -2.29 15.38 23.85
C THR A 239 -2.83 16.01 25.11
N SER A 240 -4.02 16.62 25.04
CA SER A 240 -4.69 17.23 26.18
C SER A 240 -6.20 17.11 26.08
N ARG A 241 -6.88 16.86 27.22
CA ARG A 241 -8.36 16.81 27.32
C ARG A 241 -8.99 18.20 27.37
N GLY A 242 -8.21 19.22 27.56
CA GLY A 242 -8.58 20.63 27.59
C GLY A 242 -7.39 21.49 27.27
N GLU A 243 -7.43 22.77 27.64
CA GLU A 243 -6.27 23.64 27.47
C GLU A 243 -5.07 23.15 28.31
N PRO A 244 -3.88 22.97 27.70
CA PRO A 244 -2.68 22.65 28.45
C PRO A 244 -2.36 23.72 29.49
N GLY A 245 -1.83 23.32 30.65
CA GLY A 245 -1.34 24.24 31.67
C GLY A 245 -0.22 25.15 31.15
N ARG A 246 0.08 26.21 31.87
CA ARG A 246 1.09 27.20 31.46
C ARG A 246 2.45 26.56 31.16
N ILE A 247 2.92 25.70 32.03
CA ILE A 247 4.22 25.01 31.90
C ILE A 247 4.23 24.12 30.64
N ALA A 248 3.15 23.38 30.40
CA ALA A 248 3.01 22.58 29.19
C ALA A 248 3.01 23.43 27.92
N LYS A 249 2.31 24.58 27.93
CA LYS A 249 2.32 25.53 26.80
C LYS A 249 3.71 26.08 26.52
N ASP A 250 4.48 26.40 27.57
CA ASP A 250 5.85 26.88 27.43
C ASP A 250 6.75 25.79 26.80
N LEU A 251 6.64 24.53 27.22
CA LEU A 251 7.37 23.39 26.63
C LEU A 251 6.97 23.15 25.16
N ILE A 252 5.68 23.15 24.87
CA ILE A 252 5.15 22.97 23.50
C ILE A 252 5.72 24.07 22.60
N SER A 253 5.65 25.33 23.04
CA SER A 253 6.18 26.46 22.30
C SER A 253 7.69 26.34 22.08
N LEU A 254 8.45 26.04 23.14
CA LEU A 254 9.91 25.88 23.09
C LEU A 254 10.31 24.78 22.08
N ARG A 255 9.57 23.68 22.02
CA ARG A 255 9.84 22.56 21.13
C ARG A 255 9.21 22.69 19.74
N GLY A 256 8.46 23.77 19.47
CA GLY A 256 7.69 23.95 18.23
C GLY A 256 6.65 22.84 18.04
N GLY A 257 6.07 22.37 19.15
CA GLY A 257 5.15 21.25 19.16
C GLY A 257 3.72 21.62 18.78
N LEU A 258 2.90 20.60 18.56
CA LEU A 258 1.48 20.70 18.25
C LEU A 258 0.64 20.13 19.39
N THR A 259 -0.42 20.85 19.77
CA THR A 259 -1.40 20.35 20.74
C THR A 259 -2.46 19.54 20.01
N LEU A 260 -2.75 18.34 20.53
CA LEU A 260 -3.79 17.43 20.07
C LEU A 260 -4.90 17.37 21.12
N PRO A 261 -6.09 17.93 20.86
CA PRO A 261 -7.22 17.75 21.74
C PRO A 261 -7.69 16.29 21.67
N ILE A 262 -7.90 15.67 22.84
CA ILE A 262 -8.36 14.27 22.97
C ILE A 262 -9.45 14.16 24.01
N ASP A 263 -10.39 13.21 23.82
CA ASP A 263 -11.39 12.86 24.82
C ASP A 263 -10.82 11.94 25.91
N GLY A 264 -9.87 11.10 25.52
CA GLY A 264 -9.18 10.16 26.39
C GLY A 264 -8.00 9.47 25.69
N ALA A 265 -7.13 8.85 26.51
CA ALA A 265 -5.97 8.13 25.98
C ALA A 265 -6.39 6.89 25.15
N ASP A 266 -7.45 6.20 25.58
CA ASP A 266 -7.92 4.99 24.90
C ASP A 266 -8.37 5.27 23.47
N SER A 267 -9.26 6.23 23.25
CA SER A 267 -9.73 6.63 21.91
C SER A 267 -8.56 7.17 21.06
N PHE A 268 -7.71 8.00 21.66
CA PHE A 268 -6.57 8.58 20.94
C PHE A 268 -5.62 7.52 20.37
N PHE A 269 -5.19 6.54 21.17
CA PHE A 269 -4.24 5.53 20.70
C PHE A 269 -4.89 4.49 19.79
N GLU A 270 -6.17 4.14 20.00
CA GLU A 270 -6.92 3.31 19.05
C GLU A 270 -7.05 4.00 17.68
N ASP A 271 -7.41 5.28 17.64
CA ASP A 271 -7.53 6.06 16.41
C ASP A 271 -6.17 6.24 15.70
N LEU A 272 -5.11 6.50 16.46
CA LEU A 272 -3.76 6.62 15.92
C LEU A 272 -3.29 5.31 15.27
N GLN A 273 -3.51 4.17 15.95
CA GLN A 273 -3.23 2.84 15.43
C GLN A 273 -3.97 2.60 14.12
N MET A 274 -5.30 2.79 14.10
CA MET A 274 -6.13 2.60 12.90
C MET A 274 -5.69 3.49 11.74
N LYS A 275 -5.34 4.77 12.00
CA LYS A 275 -4.87 5.68 10.96
C LYS A 275 -3.52 5.24 10.38
N ILE A 276 -2.57 4.81 11.21
CA ILE A 276 -1.28 4.29 10.76
C ILE A 276 -1.46 3.02 9.92
N GLU A 277 -2.29 2.07 10.38
CA GLU A 277 -2.61 0.85 9.64
C GLU A 277 -3.26 1.15 8.29
N SER A 278 -4.18 2.12 8.25
CA SER A 278 -4.82 2.57 7.00
C SER A 278 -3.79 3.19 6.05
N ILE A 279 -2.90 4.06 6.52
CA ILE A 279 -1.85 4.66 5.69
C ILE A 279 -0.88 3.57 5.20
N GLU A 280 -0.54 2.60 6.04
CA GLU A 280 0.32 1.47 5.67
C GLU A 280 -0.34 0.61 4.58
N GLU A 281 -1.64 0.34 4.68
CA GLU A 281 -2.41 -0.38 3.66
C GLU A 281 -2.42 0.38 2.32
N PHE A 282 -2.64 1.69 2.34
CA PHE A 282 -2.54 2.54 1.14
C PHE A 282 -1.12 2.66 0.59
N SER A 283 -0.10 2.56 1.44
CA SER A 283 1.31 2.65 1.06
C SER A 283 1.88 1.33 0.55
N LYS A 284 1.20 0.20 0.82
CA LYS A 284 1.55 -1.06 0.18
C LYS A 284 1.40 -0.88 -1.32
N PRO A 285 2.40 -1.29 -2.15
CA PRO A 285 2.24 -1.29 -3.60
C PRO A 285 0.94 -2.03 -3.90
N HIS A 286 0.02 -1.36 -4.60
CA HIS A 286 -1.27 -1.97 -4.93
C HIS A 286 -1.01 -3.37 -5.49
N PRO A 287 -1.70 -4.44 -5.07
CA PRO A 287 -1.46 -5.81 -5.55
C PRO A 287 -1.48 -5.91 -7.07
N LEU A 288 -2.10 -4.94 -7.72
CA LEU A 288 -2.21 -4.76 -9.17
C LEU A 288 -1.12 -3.82 -9.75
N SER A 289 -0.11 -3.35 -8.99
CA SER A 289 1.01 -2.62 -9.59
C SER A 289 1.71 -3.52 -10.62
N LYS A 290 2.08 -2.94 -11.75
CA LYS A 290 2.64 -3.66 -12.91
C LYS A 290 3.75 -4.64 -12.52
N ASP A 291 4.72 -4.20 -11.73
CA ASP A 291 5.90 -5.02 -11.39
C ASP A 291 5.55 -6.19 -10.47
N ILE A 292 4.63 -5.98 -9.51
CA ILE A 292 4.13 -7.05 -8.61
C ILE A 292 3.28 -8.05 -9.39
N ALA A 293 2.40 -7.58 -10.27
CA ALA A 293 1.56 -8.44 -11.09
C ALA A 293 2.40 -9.32 -12.03
N VAL A 294 3.45 -8.75 -12.66
CA VAL A 294 4.39 -9.50 -13.52
C VAL A 294 5.20 -10.52 -12.70
N ALA A 295 5.72 -10.12 -11.53
CA ALA A 295 6.45 -11.04 -10.66
C ALA A 295 5.56 -12.21 -10.19
N SER A 296 4.30 -11.91 -9.83
CA SER A 296 3.30 -12.90 -9.45
C SER A 296 2.96 -13.83 -10.61
N ALA A 297 2.74 -13.29 -11.80
CA ALA A 297 2.48 -14.09 -13.00
C ALA A 297 3.65 -15.03 -13.31
N LYS A 298 4.90 -14.56 -13.28
CA LYS A 298 6.10 -15.42 -13.46
C LYS A 298 6.15 -16.55 -12.44
N ARG A 299 5.90 -16.23 -11.15
CA ARG A 299 5.87 -17.23 -10.08
C ARG A 299 4.75 -18.27 -10.29
N PHE A 300 3.56 -17.84 -10.74
CA PHE A 300 2.43 -18.76 -10.95
C PHE A 300 2.58 -19.58 -12.22
N LEU A 301 3.29 -19.07 -13.23
CA LEU A 301 3.61 -19.82 -14.46
C LEU A 301 4.68 -20.88 -14.25
N SER A 302 5.59 -20.71 -13.28
CA SER A 302 6.67 -21.68 -13.02
C SER A 302 6.18 -23.00 -12.40
N ASP A 303 4.95 -23.04 -11.83
CA ASP A 303 4.38 -24.23 -11.21
C ASP A 303 2.89 -24.37 -11.58
N PRO A 304 2.50 -25.46 -12.27
CA PRO A 304 1.11 -25.72 -12.65
C PRO A 304 0.11 -25.77 -11.47
N SER A 305 0.57 -26.06 -10.26
CA SER A 305 -0.27 -26.04 -9.04
C SER A 305 -0.81 -24.65 -8.71
N HIS A 306 -0.15 -23.59 -9.19
CA HIS A 306 -0.57 -22.20 -9.00
C HIS A 306 -1.50 -21.66 -10.10
N ARG A 307 -1.98 -22.50 -11.01
CA ARG A 307 -2.83 -22.08 -12.14
C ARG A 307 -4.10 -21.33 -11.71
N ILE A 308 -4.71 -21.73 -10.59
CA ILE A 308 -5.89 -21.03 -10.04
C ILE A 308 -5.50 -19.61 -9.64
N ARG A 309 -4.37 -19.42 -8.97
CA ARG A 309 -3.89 -18.09 -8.57
C ARG A 309 -3.56 -17.20 -9.76
N LEU A 310 -3.04 -17.77 -10.84
CA LEU A 310 -2.83 -17.04 -12.10
C LEU A 310 -4.16 -16.60 -12.72
N ALA A 311 -5.14 -17.51 -12.75
CA ALA A 311 -6.48 -17.17 -13.23
C ALA A 311 -7.11 -16.05 -12.40
N ASP A 312 -7.05 -16.14 -11.08
CA ASP A 312 -7.56 -15.11 -10.16
C ASP A 312 -6.87 -13.75 -10.40
N LEU A 313 -5.55 -13.74 -10.58
CA LEU A 313 -4.79 -12.52 -10.90
C LEU A 313 -5.30 -11.86 -12.19
N ILE A 314 -5.40 -12.65 -13.27
CA ILE A 314 -5.85 -12.17 -14.59
C ILE A 314 -7.31 -11.71 -14.52
N GLU A 315 -8.17 -12.45 -13.80
CA GLU A 315 -9.58 -12.09 -13.64
C GLU A 315 -9.77 -10.81 -12.82
N ASN A 316 -8.99 -10.61 -11.76
CA ASN A 316 -9.07 -9.39 -10.95
C ASN A 316 -8.65 -8.16 -11.75
N LEU A 317 -7.53 -8.24 -12.50
CA LEU A 317 -7.10 -7.19 -13.42
C LEU A 317 -8.14 -6.88 -14.49
N GLY A 318 -8.74 -7.93 -15.07
CA GLY A 318 -9.79 -7.79 -16.08
C GLY A 318 -11.09 -7.19 -15.52
N ARG A 319 -11.43 -7.50 -14.26
CA ARG A 319 -12.62 -6.94 -13.59
C ARG A 319 -12.43 -5.45 -13.32
N GLU A 320 -11.24 -5.07 -12.84
CA GLU A 320 -10.89 -3.67 -12.62
C GLU A 320 -10.97 -2.87 -13.92
N GLN A 321 -10.32 -3.34 -14.98
CA GLN A 321 -10.38 -2.68 -16.29
C GLN A 321 -11.82 -2.58 -16.81
N SER A 322 -12.62 -3.64 -16.72
CA SER A 322 -14.01 -3.65 -17.16
C SER A 322 -14.89 -2.65 -16.39
N THR A 323 -14.62 -2.47 -15.09
CA THR A 323 -15.31 -1.47 -14.26
C THR A 323 -14.93 -0.06 -14.70
N GLN A 324 -13.65 0.20 -14.93
CA GLN A 324 -13.16 1.49 -15.39
C GLN A 324 -13.69 1.86 -16.77
N LEU A 325 -13.81 0.90 -17.70
CA LEU A 325 -14.39 1.13 -19.05
C LEU A 325 -15.85 1.60 -19.02
N ARG A 326 -16.58 1.37 -17.92
CA ARG A 326 -17.97 1.79 -17.74
C ARG A 326 -18.12 3.08 -16.94
N ALA A 327 -17.04 3.64 -16.43
CA ALA A 327 -17.04 4.78 -15.53
C ALA A 327 -16.35 6.02 -16.13
N GLY A 328 -16.52 7.16 -15.49
CA GLY A 328 -15.83 8.40 -15.81
C GLY A 328 -16.01 8.86 -17.27
N PRO A 329 -14.93 9.32 -17.94
CA PRO A 329 -15.01 9.85 -19.29
C PRO A 329 -15.42 8.81 -20.34
N PHE A 330 -15.34 7.50 -20.03
CA PHE A 330 -15.76 6.43 -20.94
C PHE A 330 -17.27 6.24 -20.98
N ALA A 331 -17.99 6.71 -19.94
CA ALA A 331 -19.46 6.69 -19.90
C ALA A 331 -20.07 7.63 -20.96
N ASP A 332 -19.37 8.69 -21.33
CA ASP A 332 -19.81 9.60 -22.41
C ASP A 332 -19.38 9.05 -23.77
N THR A 333 -20.35 8.51 -24.48
CA THR A 333 -20.21 8.03 -25.88
C THR A 333 -20.97 8.91 -26.87
N SER A 334 -21.53 10.05 -26.44
CA SER A 334 -22.38 10.94 -27.27
C SER A 334 -21.69 12.23 -27.67
N SER A 335 -20.63 12.65 -26.98
CA SER A 335 -19.91 13.89 -27.31
C SER A 335 -19.20 13.82 -28.67
N GLN A 336 -19.18 14.93 -29.40
CA GLN A 336 -18.48 15.03 -30.70
C GLN A 336 -16.97 14.81 -30.50
N PRO A 337 -16.35 13.92 -31.29
CA PRO A 337 -14.93 13.62 -31.17
C PRO A 337 -14.09 14.80 -31.67
N THR A 338 -13.09 15.17 -30.86
CA THR A 338 -12.05 16.13 -31.23
C THR A 338 -10.68 15.45 -31.10
N LYS A 339 -9.64 16.04 -31.70
CA LYS A 339 -8.25 15.53 -31.57
C LYS A 339 -7.87 15.32 -30.12
N ASP A 340 -8.18 16.30 -29.27
CA ASP A 340 -7.84 16.26 -27.82
C ASP A 340 -8.65 15.18 -27.11
N SER A 341 -9.96 15.09 -27.33
CA SER A 341 -10.81 14.11 -26.64
C SER A 341 -10.47 12.66 -27.03
N VAL A 342 -10.17 12.40 -28.31
CA VAL A 342 -9.76 11.08 -28.80
C VAL A 342 -8.39 10.72 -28.24
N THR A 343 -7.42 11.64 -28.35
CA THR A 343 -6.06 11.41 -27.81
C THR A 343 -6.09 11.17 -26.30
N HIS A 344 -6.84 11.98 -25.55
CA HIS A 344 -6.98 11.80 -24.11
C HIS A 344 -7.57 10.43 -23.75
N ARG A 345 -8.64 10.03 -24.45
CA ARG A 345 -9.30 8.73 -24.23
C ARG A 345 -8.38 7.55 -24.53
N VAL A 346 -7.66 7.58 -25.65
CA VAL A 346 -6.71 6.51 -26.00
C VAL A 346 -5.55 6.44 -25.03
N LYS A 347 -4.95 7.58 -24.63
CA LYS A 347 -3.92 7.64 -23.56
C LYS A 347 -4.42 7.05 -22.23
N THR A 348 -5.70 7.25 -21.92
CA THR A 348 -6.30 6.66 -20.71
C THR A 348 -6.45 5.14 -20.85
N TYR A 349 -6.85 4.64 -22.03
CA TYR A 349 -6.85 3.19 -22.31
C TYR A 349 -5.46 2.58 -22.20
N ASP A 350 -4.42 3.25 -22.73
CA ASP A 350 -3.02 2.82 -22.61
C ASP A 350 -2.60 2.65 -21.14
N SER A 351 -2.91 3.66 -20.33
CA SER A 351 -2.60 3.64 -18.89
C SER A 351 -3.32 2.51 -18.15
N MET A 352 -4.61 2.36 -18.38
CA MET A 352 -5.46 1.32 -17.78
C MET A 352 -5.00 -0.09 -18.15
N ALA A 353 -4.61 -0.30 -19.40
CA ALA A 353 -4.20 -1.60 -19.92
C ALA A 353 -2.76 -1.96 -19.54
N SER A 354 -1.94 -1.04 -19.06
CA SER A 354 -0.49 -1.20 -18.86
C SER A 354 -0.11 -2.45 -18.04
N THR A 355 -0.80 -2.74 -16.94
CA THR A 355 -0.55 -3.94 -16.13
C THR A 355 -0.97 -5.21 -16.86
N LEU A 356 -2.13 -5.21 -17.50
CA LEU A 356 -2.61 -6.35 -18.29
C LEU A 356 -1.72 -6.65 -19.48
N ILE A 357 -1.22 -5.62 -20.19
CA ILE A 357 -0.23 -5.76 -21.27
C ILE A 357 0.99 -6.54 -20.77
N ALA A 358 1.58 -6.11 -19.64
CA ALA A 358 2.77 -6.74 -19.11
C ALA A 358 2.54 -8.20 -18.63
N VAL A 359 1.40 -8.47 -18.00
CA VAL A 359 1.00 -9.81 -17.57
C VAL A 359 0.69 -10.69 -18.78
N ALA A 360 -0.04 -10.18 -19.78
CA ALA A 360 -0.37 -10.91 -21.02
C ALA A 360 0.89 -11.31 -21.80
N ALA A 361 1.86 -10.40 -21.94
CA ALA A 361 3.14 -10.72 -22.58
C ALA A 361 3.91 -11.81 -21.81
N THR A 362 3.90 -11.74 -20.47
CA THR A 362 4.51 -12.78 -19.63
C THR A 362 3.82 -14.15 -19.82
N CYS A 363 2.48 -14.15 -19.88
CA CYS A 363 1.69 -15.35 -20.15
C CYS A 363 1.92 -15.87 -21.58
N GLY A 364 2.04 -14.98 -22.55
CA GLY A 364 2.34 -15.34 -23.94
C GLY A 364 3.69 -16.05 -24.07
N ARG A 365 4.69 -15.56 -23.37
CA ARG A 365 6.05 -16.11 -23.40
C ARG A 365 6.16 -17.48 -22.73
N TRP A 366 5.50 -17.69 -21.59
CA TRP A 366 5.72 -18.85 -20.74
C TRP A 366 4.48 -19.70 -20.48
N GLY A 367 3.32 -19.27 -20.97
CA GLY A 367 2.04 -19.95 -20.75
C GLY A 367 1.79 -21.09 -21.73
N ASP A 368 1.01 -22.06 -21.28
CA ASP A 368 0.49 -23.14 -22.11
C ASP A 368 -0.90 -22.79 -22.71
N GLN A 369 -1.51 -23.73 -23.43
CA GLN A 369 -2.86 -23.56 -23.99
C GLN A 369 -3.94 -23.29 -22.95
N ALA A 370 -3.79 -23.78 -21.71
CA ALA A 370 -4.74 -23.49 -20.64
C ALA A 370 -4.63 -22.04 -20.17
N VAL A 371 -3.42 -21.48 -20.13
CA VAL A 371 -3.18 -20.06 -19.86
C VAL A 371 -3.75 -19.19 -20.99
N ALA A 372 -3.55 -19.59 -22.24
CA ALA A 372 -4.15 -18.89 -23.39
C ALA A 372 -5.69 -18.86 -23.31
N LYS A 373 -6.34 -19.94 -22.84
CA LYS A 373 -7.80 -19.95 -22.60
C LYS A 373 -8.22 -19.01 -21.47
N ILE A 374 -7.39 -18.80 -20.45
CA ILE A 374 -7.65 -17.80 -19.40
C ILE A 374 -7.59 -16.40 -20.00
N LEU A 375 -6.56 -16.09 -20.79
CA LEU A 375 -6.46 -14.81 -21.51
C LEU A 375 -7.63 -14.62 -22.47
N ARG A 376 -8.07 -15.70 -23.15
CA ARG A 376 -9.23 -15.63 -24.05
C ARG A 376 -10.51 -15.20 -23.30
N ARG A 377 -10.76 -15.75 -22.10
CA ARG A 377 -11.88 -15.34 -21.24
C ARG A 377 -11.75 -13.87 -20.81
N LEU A 378 -10.54 -13.41 -20.56
CA LEU A 378 -10.28 -11.98 -20.29
C LEU A 378 -10.71 -11.11 -21.47
N LEU A 379 -10.35 -11.48 -22.71
CA LEU A 379 -10.78 -10.75 -23.92
C LEU A 379 -12.31 -10.74 -24.03
N ASP A 380 -12.99 -11.89 -23.79
CA ASP A 380 -14.45 -11.96 -23.76
C ASP A 380 -15.06 -10.96 -22.76
N ARG A 381 -14.48 -10.86 -21.57
CA ARG A 381 -14.94 -9.91 -20.55
C ARG A 381 -14.76 -8.46 -21.00
N ILE A 382 -13.63 -8.12 -21.61
CA ILE A 382 -13.39 -6.77 -22.12
C ILE A 382 -14.40 -6.43 -23.21
N TYR A 383 -14.62 -7.32 -24.18
CA TYR A 383 -15.64 -7.13 -25.23
C TYR A 383 -17.06 -7.03 -24.66
N ALA A 384 -17.41 -7.84 -23.67
CA ALA A 384 -18.72 -7.79 -23.00
C ALA A 384 -18.94 -6.52 -22.15
N SER A 385 -17.87 -5.81 -21.78
CA SER A 385 -17.96 -4.57 -21.00
C SER A 385 -18.25 -3.34 -21.86
N ARG A 386 -18.24 -3.44 -23.18
CA ARG A 386 -18.51 -2.33 -24.12
C ARG A 386 -19.91 -1.76 -23.90
N GLN A 387 -20.02 -0.45 -24.04
CA GLN A 387 -21.32 0.25 -24.10
C GLN A 387 -21.98 -0.01 -25.43
N GLN A 388 -23.31 0.02 -25.48
CA GLN A 388 -24.11 -0.32 -26.66
C GLN A 388 -24.75 0.89 -27.33
N GLY A 389 -24.59 2.10 -26.81
CA GLY A 389 -25.18 3.32 -27.35
C GLY A 389 -24.17 4.44 -27.48
N GLY A 390 -24.31 5.27 -28.51
CA GLY A 390 -23.46 6.42 -28.74
C GLY A 390 -22.88 6.51 -30.14
N LEU A 391 -21.90 7.37 -30.33
CA LEU A 391 -21.21 7.54 -31.60
C LEU A 391 -20.34 6.33 -31.92
N VAL A 392 -20.41 5.86 -33.16
CA VAL A 392 -19.69 4.67 -33.66
C VAL A 392 -18.19 4.75 -33.37
N LEU A 393 -17.60 5.93 -33.50
CA LEU A 393 -16.19 6.14 -33.14
C LEU A 393 -15.87 5.69 -31.70
N TRP A 394 -16.64 6.18 -30.73
CA TRP A 394 -16.39 5.85 -29.32
C TRP A 394 -16.63 4.38 -29.03
N LEU A 395 -17.64 3.79 -29.63
CA LEU A 395 -17.94 2.37 -29.51
C LEU A 395 -16.82 1.51 -30.10
N ASN A 396 -16.24 1.91 -31.23
CA ASN A 396 -15.15 1.20 -31.88
C ASN A 396 -13.85 1.29 -31.09
N TYR A 397 -13.50 2.45 -30.52
CA TYR A 397 -12.32 2.59 -29.67
C TYR A 397 -12.38 1.74 -28.38
N GLN A 398 -13.55 1.29 -27.93
CA GLN A 398 -13.68 0.37 -26.81
C GLN A 398 -13.10 -1.03 -27.09
N ASN A 399 -12.80 -1.38 -28.35
CA ASN A 399 -12.12 -2.61 -28.72
C ASN A 399 -10.61 -2.54 -28.49
N TYR A 400 -10.05 -1.33 -28.49
CA TYR A 400 -8.62 -1.08 -28.45
C TYR A 400 -7.91 -1.73 -27.23
N PRO A 401 -8.44 -1.70 -25.99
CA PRO A 401 -7.83 -2.38 -24.86
C PRO A 401 -7.71 -3.91 -25.04
N ALA A 402 -8.69 -4.56 -25.65
CA ALA A 402 -8.62 -5.99 -25.94
C ALA A 402 -7.52 -6.30 -26.96
N THR A 403 -7.39 -5.46 -27.98
CA THR A 403 -6.32 -5.55 -28.99
C THR A 403 -4.94 -5.43 -28.35
N LEU A 404 -4.74 -4.44 -27.46
CA LEU A 404 -3.48 -4.28 -26.73
C LEU A 404 -3.08 -5.54 -25.97
N VAL A 405 -4.03 -6.14 -25.26
CA VAL A 405 -3.79 -7.36 -24.46
C VAL A 405 -3.47 -8.56 -25.36
N ALA A 406 -4.21 -8.74 -26.45
CA ALA A 406 -3.97 -9.83 -27.39
C ALA A 406 -2.61 -9.70 -28.08
N TYR A 407 -2.27 -8.49 -28.56
CA TYR A 407 -0.97 -8.22 -29.19
C TYR A 407 0.19 -8.41 -28.20
N ALA A 408 0.01 -7.99 -26.96
CA ALA A 408 1.01 -8.22 -25.93
C ALA A 408 1.27 -9.71 -25.69
N ALA A 409 0.22 -10.54 -25.62
CA ALA A 409 0.37 -11.99 -25.47
C ALA A 409 1.10 -12.60 -26.68
N LEU A 410 0.76 -12.18 -27.90
CA LEU A 410 1.43 -12.63 -29.11
C LEU A 410 2.88 -12.17 -29.23
N LEU A 411 3.19 -10.93 -28.77
CA LEU A 411 4.57 -10.45 -28.65
C LEU A 411 5.38 -11.30 -27.66
N GLY A 412 4.78 -11.69 -26.53
CA GLY A 412 5.40 -12.64 -25.62
C GLY A 412 5.66 -13.99 -26.29
N ALA A 413 4.68 -14.51 -27.04
CA ALA A 413 4.80 -15.77 -27.76
C ALA A 413 5.89 -15.74 -28.84
N SER A 414 6.05 -14.62 -29.54
CA SER A 414 7.07 -14.48 -30.58
C SER A 414 8.51 -14.54 -30.07
N LEU A 415 8.72 -14.28 -28.77
CA LEU A 415 10.03 -14.37 -28.09
C LEU A 415 10.43 -15.80 -27.69
N SER A 416 9.50 -16.77 -27.77
CA SER A 416 9.71 -18.14 -27.28
C SER A 416 9.12 -19.19 -28.22
N ASP A 417 8.79 -18.83 -29.46
CA ASP A 417 8.16 -19.72 -30.45
C ASP A 417 6.92 -20.46 -29.91
N ASN A 418 6.07 -19.72 -29.16
CA ASN A 418 4.91 -20.27 -28.45
C ASN A 418 3.56 -19.96 -29.16
N LEU A 419 3.57 -19.88 -30.51
CA LEU A 419 2.38 -19.56 -31.28
C LEU A 419 1.27 -20.61 -31.11
N LEU A 420 1.65 -21.89 -31.07
CA LEU A 420 0.69 -22.99 -30.93
C LEU A 420 -0.14 -22.87 -29.65
N ALA A 421 0.48 -22.54 -28.52
CA ALA A 421 -0.27 -22.33 -27.29
C ALA A 421 -1.16 -21.09 -27.38
N MET A 422 -0.63 -19.99 -27.89
CA MET A 422 -1.35 -18.71 -27.99
C MET A 422 -2.39 -18.67 -29.12
N SER A 423 -2.40 -19.63 -30.06
CA SER A 423 -3.47 -19.77 -31.06
C SER A 423 -4.87 -19.88 -30.42
N LYS A 424 -4.95 -20.38 -29.18
CA LYS A 424 -6.19 -20.45 -28.40
C LYS A 424 -6.80 -19.08 -28.04
N LEU A 425 -6.09 -17.99 -28.23
CA LEU A 425 -6.65 -16.63 -28.16
C LEU A 425 -7.65 -16.36 -29.29
N PHE A 426 -7.49 -17.03 -30.44
CA PHE A 426 -8.33 -16.84 -31.62
C PHE A 426 -9.57 -17.77 -31.63
N ASP A 427 -9.71 -18.67 -30.66
CA ASP A 427 -10.85 -19.58 -30.58
C ASP A 427 -12.15 -18.79 -30.31
N GLY A 428 -13.19 -19.07 -31.10
CA GLY A 428 -14.54 -18.57 -30.89
C GLY A 428 -14.82 -17.17 -31.47
N LYS A 429 -15.95 -16.59 -31.04
CA LYS A 429 -16.48 -15.33 -31.52
C LYS A 429 -16.63 -14.33 -30.41
N VAL A 430 -16.64 -13.06 -30.76
CA VAL A 430 -16.96 -11.95 -29.86
C VAL A 430 -18.11 -11.14 -30.43
N ARG A 431 -18.88 -10.53 -29.56
CA ARG A 431 -20.00 -9.67 -29.97
C ARG A 431 -19.48 -8.28 -30.33
N MET A 432 -19.63 -7.91 -31.58
CA MET A 432 -19.38 -6.57 -32.09
C MET A 432 -20.68 -6.00 -32.66
N ASP A 433 -21.14 -4.91 -32.05
CA ASP A 433 -22.43 -4.29 -32.36
C ASP A 433 -23.58 -5.31 -32.25
N ASN A 434 -24.29 -5.59 -33.34
CA ASN A 434 -25.41 -6.53 -33.39
C ASN A 434 -25.03 -7.92 -33.95
N SER A 435 -23.74 -8.18 -34.20
CA SER A 435 -23.25 -9.40 -34.83
C SER A 435 -22.19 -10.12 -33.97
N GLU A 436 -22.12 -11.45 -34.09
CA GLU A 436 -21.02 -12.24 -33.59
C GLU A 436 -19.99 -12.43 -34.72
N VAL A 437 -18.76 -11.97 -34.46
CA VAL A 437 -17.63 -12.09 -35.39
C VAL A 437 -16.51 -12.94 -34.80
N PRO A 438 -15.75 -13.68 -35.60
CA PRO A 438 -14.52 -14.33 -35.14
C PRO A 438 -13.61 -13.29 -34.49
N ILE A 439 -12.97 -13.66 -33.39
CA ILE A 439 -12.08 -12.71 -32.66
C ILE A 439 -10.93 -12.24 -33.54
N SER A 440 -10.42 -13.08 -34.45
CA SER A 440 -9.41 -12.72 -35.45
C SER A 440 -9.82 -11.50 -36.31
N MET A 441 -11.13 -11.29 -36.55
CA MET A 441 -11.67 -10.15 -37.27
C MET A 441 -11.88 -8.92 -36.36
N ALA A 442 -11.95 -9.11 -35.04
CA ALA A 442 -12.15 -8.03 -34.08
C ALA A 442 -10.84 -7.39 -33.59
N LEU A 443 -9.71 -8.10 -33.70
CA LEU A 443 -8.42 -7.65 -33.19
C LEU A 443 -7.72 -6.59 -34.05
N PRO A 444 -7.69 -6.64 -35.43
CA PRO A 444 -6.97 -5.65 -36.20
C PRO A 444 -7.61 -4.27 -36.06
N PRO A 445 -6.84 -3.20 -35.74
CA PRO A 445 -7.37 -1.84 -35.62
C PRO A 445 -8.12 -1.37 -36.86
N THR A 446 -7.64 -1.71 -38.03
CA THR A 446 -8.26 -1.38 -39.32
C THR A 446 -9.61 -2.08 -39.57
N CYS A 447 -9.92 -3.17 -38.82
CA CYS A 447 -11.21 -3.84 -38.92
C CYS A 447 -12.29 -3.16 -38.05
N PHE A 448 -11.95 -2.71 -36.84
CA PHE A 448 -12.95 -2.08 -35.98
C PHE A 448 -13.02 -0.55 -36.11
N LEU A 449 -11.99 0.10 -36.62
CA LEU A 449 -12.01 1.55 -36.87
C LEU A 449 -12.30 1.91 -38.32
N GLN A 450 -12.91 1.06 -39.12
CA GLN A 450 -13.26 1.30 -40.51
C GLN A 450 -12.92 2.72 -40.99
N ASP A 451 -11.66 2.97 -41.43
CA ASP A 451 -11.04 4.30 -41.49
C ASP A 451 -11.51 5.14 -42.74
N SER A 452 -12.69 4.83 -43.25
CA SER A 452 -13.32 5.65 -44.30
C SER A 452 -13.56 7.12 -43.90
N GLN A 453 -13.49 7.41 -42.58
CA GLN A 453 -13.67 8.76 -42.03
C GLN A 453 -12.40 9.37 -41.43
N GLY A 454 -11.24 8.71 -41.53
CA GLY A 454 -9.96 9.23 -41.03
C GLY A 454 -9.87 9.36 -39.52
N TRP A 455 -10.61 8.55 -38.74
CA TRP A 455 -10.72 8.68 -37.28
C TRP A 455 -9.43 8.40 -36.53
N GLY A 456 -8.58 7.52 -37.06
CA GLY A 456 -7.24 7.30 -36.49
C GLY A 456 -6.35 8.54 -36.57
N ARG A 457 -6.60 9.43 -37.54
CA ARG A 457 -5.88 10.69 -37.73
C ARG A 457 -6.21 11.74 -36.66
N LEU A 458 -7.26 11.51 -35.85
CA LEU A 458 -7.55 12.34 -34.68
C LEU A 458 -6.59 12.05 -33.50
N LEU A 459 -5.72 11.04 -33.59
CA LEU A 459 -4.67 10.85 -32.62
C LEU A 459 -3.54 11.86 -32.82
N GLU A 460 -3.05 12.42 -31.71
CA GLU A 460 -1.97 13.41 -31.74
C GLU A 460 -0.71 12.87 -32.42
N GLY A 461 -0.22 13.58 -33.44
CA GLY A 461 0.98 13.18 -34.21
C GLY A 461 0.77 12.02 -35.17
N MET A 462 -0.50 11.60 -35.44
CA MET A 462 -0.84 10.51 -36.34
C MET A 462 -1.54 10.94 -37.62
N ASP A 463 -1.70 12.23 -37.85
CA ASP A 463 -2.48 12.83 -38.94
C ASP A 463 -1.94 12.48 -40.35
N ARG A 464 -0.65 12.13 -40.47
CA ARG A 464 0.00 11.76 -41.76
C ARG A 464 0.31 10.26 -41.87
N ARG A 465 -0.20 9.43 -40.95
CA ARG A 465 0.06 7.99 -40.93
C ARG A 465 -1.00 7.23 -41.71
N TYR A 466 -0.61 6.16 -42.40
CA TYR A 466 -1.53 5.27 -43.10
C TYR A 466 -2.30 4.36 -42.17
N VAL A 467 -1.65 3.91 -41.10
CA VAL A 467 -2.20 3.02 -40.04
C VAL A 467 -2.01 3.65 -38.65
N PRO A 468 -2.64 4.81 -38.40
CA PRO A 468 -2.35 5.64 -37.24
C PRO A 468 -2.52 4.93 -35.90
N VAL A 469 -3.52 4.05 -35.78
CA VAL A 469 -3.77 3.32 -34.54
C VAL A 469 -2.78 2.19 -34.33
N ASN A 470 -2.33 1.53 -35.40
CA ASN A 470 -1.28 0.51 -35.32
C ASN A 470 0.06 1.15 -34.88
N ASP A 471 0.43 2.29 -35.50
CA ASP A 471 1.64 3.04 -35.15
C ASP A 471 1.59 3.57 -33.70
N TRP A 472 0.41 4.01 -33.25
CA TRP A 472 0.21 4.39 -31.85
C TRP A 472 0.36 3.19 -30.90
N MET A 473 -0.31 2.07 -31.21
CA MET A 473 -0.27 0.83 -30.46
C MET A 473 1.16 0.28 -30.33
N GLN A 474 1.96 0.33 -31.40
CA GLN A 474 3.37 -0.04 -31.39
C GLN A 474 4.14 0.75 -30.35
N LYS A 475 3.98 2.08 -30.31
CA LYS A 475 4.63 2.94 -29.31
C LYS A 475 4.16 2.62 -27.90
N THR A 476 2.87 2.39 -27.70
CA THR A 476 2.30 2.02 -26.40
C THR A 476 2.88 0.70 -25.89
N LEU A 477 2.94 -0.32 -26.73
CA LEU A 477 3.50 -1.62 -26.37
C LEU A 477 5.02 -1.55 -26.12
N TRP A 478 5.75 -0.76 -26.91
CA TRP A 478 7.16 -0.49 -26.65
C TRP A 478 7.40 0.15 -25.27
N ASN A 479 6.62 1.16 -24.91
CA ASN A 479 6.73 1.84 -23.62
C ASN A 479 6.51 0.89 -22.43
N VAL A 480 5.70 -0.14 -22.59
CA VAL A 480 5.41 -1.12 -21.51
C VAL A 480 6.38 -2.29 -21.53
N LEU A 481 6.71 -2.82 -22.71
CA LEU A 481 7.41 -4.10 -22.90
C LEU A 481 8.86 -3.96 -23.37
N GLY A 482 9.29 -2.78 -23.78
CA GLY A 482 10.59 -2.55 -24.42
C GLY A 482 11.81 -3.07 -23.64
N LYS A 483 11.73 -3.09 -22.30
CA LYS A 483 12.78 -3.68 -21.45
C LYS A 483 12.98 -5.20 -21.66
N GLY A 484 12.05 -5.87 -22.31
CA GLY A 484 12.13 -7.30 -22.64
C GLY A 484 12.82 -7.60 -23.96
N PHE A 485 13.19 -6.58 -24.73
CA PHE A 485 13.85 -6.65 -26.04
C PHE A 485 15.22 -6.01 -25.97
N VAL A 486 16.13 -6.43 -26.84
CA VAL A 486 17.51 -5.90 -26.91
C VAL A 486 17.51 -4.49 -27.50
N SER A 487 16.61 -4.23 -28.47
CA SER A 487 16.52 -2.93 -29.16
C SER A 487 15.09 -2.67 -29.66
N GLU A 488 14.82 -1.43 -30.03
CA GLU A 488 13.56 -1.05 -30.69
C GLU A 488 13.41 -1.72 -32.06
N ASP A 489 14.48 -1.90 -32.82
CA ASP A 489 14.49 -2.62 -34.10
C ASP A 489 14.09 -4.10 -33.94
N GLU A 490 14.58 -4.77 -32.90
CA GLU A 490 14.14 -6.13 -32.56
C GLU A 490 12.65 -6.18 -32.21
N PHE A 491 12.21 -5.26 -31.36
CA PHE A 491 10.78 -5.14 -31.03
C PHE A 491 9.92 -4.91 -32.26
N GLU A 492 10.33 -4.04 -33.19
CA GLU A 492 9.61 -3.79 -34.45
C GLU A 492 9.45 -5.06 -35.30
N LYS A 493 10.49 -5.89 -35.40
CA LYS A 493 10.43 -7.18 -36.12
C LYS A 493 9.40 -8.13 -35.49
N HIS A 494 9.38 -8.19 -34.15
CA HIS A 494 8.41 -9.00 -33.43
C HIS A 494 6.99 -8.43 -33.54
N PHE A 495 6.85 -7.11 -33.50
CA PHE A 495 5.56 -6.45 -33.69
C PHE A 495 5.00 -6.70 -35.11
N ASP A 496 5.83 -6.57 -36.15
CA ASP A 496 5.44 -6.87 -37.53
C ASP A 496 5.05 -8.33 -37.70
N TRP A 497 5.76 -9.27 -37.03
CA TRP A 497 5.36 -10.67 -37.02
C TRP A 497 3.95 -10.86 -36.43
N VAL A 498 3.65 -10.20 -35.29
CA VAL A 498 2.31 -10.29 -34.66
C VAL A 498 1.25 -9.72 -35.61
N GLU A 499 1.47 -8.57 -36.19
CA GLU A 499 0.52 -7.96 -37.15
C GLU A 499 0.24 -8.88 -38.34
N ILE A 500 1.28 -9.52 -38.90
CA ILE A 500 1.15 -10.43 -40.04
C ILE A 500 0.37 -11.69 -39.66
N ILE A 501 0.66 -12.30 -38.49
CA ILE A 501 -0.10 -13.47 -37.98
C ILE A 501 -1.57 -13.11 -37.78
N VAL A 502 -1.85 -11.94 -37.18
CA VAL A 502 -3.23 -11.46 -36.97
C VAL A 502 -3.93 -11.17 -38.32
N ALA A 503 -3.22 -10.61 -39.30
CA ALA A 503 -3.75 -10.35 -40.64
C ALA A 503 -4.09 -11.64 -41.39
N LEU A 504 -3.21 -12.66 -41.32
CA LEU A 504 -3.43 -13.97 -41.91
C LEU A 504 -4.63 -14.68 -41.25
N ALA A 505 -4.71 -14.69 -39.92
CA ALA A 505 -5.84 -15.28 -39.18
C ALA A 505 -7.17 -14.55 -39.49
N CYS A 506 -7.12 -13.23 -39.61
CA CYS A 506 -8.29 -12.44 -39.99
C CYS A 506 -8.78 -12.78 -41.42
N HIS A 507 -7.88 -12.86 -42.40
CA HIS A 507 -8.19 -13.24 -43.77
C HIS A 507 -8.83 -14.65 -43.81
N GLN A 508 -8.25 -15.63 -43.17
CA GLN A 508 -8.76 -17.01 -43.12
C GLN A 508 -10.16 -17.13 -42.50
N SER A 509 -10.52 -16.22 -41.60
CA SER A 509 -11.81 -16.25 -40.89
C SER A 509 -12.93 -15.55 -41.68
N ARG A 510 -12.63 -14.91 -42.79
CA ARG A 510 -13.61 -14.19 -43.65
C ARG A 510 -14.32 -15.13 -44.60
N PRO A 511 -15.58 -14.84 -44.91
CA PRO A 511 -16.29 -15.53 -46.01
C PRO A 511 -15.61 -15.27 -47.37
N PRO A 512 -15.41 -16.28 -48.20
CA PRO A 512 -14.71 -16.15 -49.50
C PRO A 512 -15.29 -15.11 -50.48
N SER A 513 -16.52 -14.66 -50.27
CA SER A 513 -17.27 -13.80 -51.20
C SER A 513 -17.20 -12.30 -50.95
N GLU A 514 -16.67 -11.86 -49.77
CA GLU A 514 -16.84 -10.45 -49.39
C GLU A 514 -15.75 -9.49 -49.84
N PHE A 515 -14.47 -9.88 -49.97
CA PHE A 515 -13.37 -8.92 -50.17
C PHE A 515 -12.17 -9.42 -51.00
N GLY A 516 -12.25 -10.54 -51.67
CA GLY A 516 -11.11 -11.08 -52.44
C GLY A 516 -9.85 -11.28 -51.59
N ASP A 517 -8.69 -10.96 -52.18
CA ASP A 517 -7.35 -11.09 -51.51
C ASP A 517 -7.02 -9.95 -50.55
N TRP A 518 -7.99 -9.44 -49.77
CA TRP A 518 -7.73 -8.33 -48.83
C TRP A 518 -7.25 -8.84 -47.47
N TYR A 519 -6.19 -8.23 -46.97
CA TYR A 519 -5.63 -8.45 -45.62
C TYR A 519 -5.65 -7.14 -44.83
N PRO A 520 -5.91 -7.15 -43.50
CA PRO A 520 -5.82 -5.94 -42.68
C PRO A 520 -4.42 -5.32 -42.78
N PRO A 521 -4.30 -4.06 -43.20
CA PRO A 521 -3.01 -3.39 -43.22
C PRO A 521 -2.53 -3.08 -41.79
N GLY A 522 -1.21 -3.10 -41.60
CA GLY A 522 -0.53 -2.81 -40.36
C GLY A 522 0.75 -2.00 -40.57
N SER A 523 1.47 -1.67 -39.50
CA SER A 523 2.73 -0.92 -39.55
C SER A 523 3.80 -1.63 -40.39
N PHE A 524 3.72 -2.95 -40.52
CA PHE A 524 4.57 -3.75 -41.41
C PHE A 524 4.53 -3.24 -42.88
N GLY A 525 3.47 -2.53 -43.28
CA GLY A 525 3.32 -1.99 -44.62
C GLY A 525 4.48 -1.09 -45.04
N HIS A 526 5.07 -0.36 -44.12
CA HIS A 526 6.21 0.53 -44.36
C HIS A 526 7.58 -0.17 -44.28
N ARG A 527 7.63 -1.42 -43.78
CA ARG A 527 8.88 -2.15 -43.49
C ARG A 527 9.04 -3.40 -44.35
N ALA A 528 9.36 -3.17 -45.64
CA ALA A 528 9.47 -4.27 -46.61
C ALA A 528 10.44 -5.37 -46.17
N ALA A 529 11.61 -5.02 -45.61
CA ALA A 529 12.60 -5.98 -45.15
C ALA A 529 12.05 -6.88 -44.03
N ASN A 530 11.26 -6.33 -43.10
CA ASN A 530 10.66 -7.11 -42.02
C ASN A 530 9.59 -8.06 -42.55
N ARG A 531 8.73 -7.60 -43.48
CA ARG A 531 7.73 -8.47 -44.14
C ARG A 531 8.36 -9.66 -44.81
N GLU A 532 9.45 -9.43 -45.59
CA GLU A 532 10.20 -10.48 -46.27
C GLU A 532 10.85 -11.45 -45.27
N SER A 533 11.41 -10.93 -44.19
CA SER A 533 11.99 -11.74 -43.12
C SER A 533 10.95 -12.62 -42.43
N VAL A 534 9.76 -12.09 -42.12
CA VAL A 534 8.67 -12.86 -41.51
C VAL A 534 8.14 -13.93 -42.47
N ALA A 535 7.92 -13.58 -43.75
CA ALA A 535 7.49 -14.54 -44.75
C ALA A 535 8.53 -15.68 -44.94
N ALA A 536 9.82 -15.32 -44.97
CA ALA A 536 10.91 -16.29 -45.07
C ALA A 536 10.97 -17.22 -43.82
N ARG A 537 10.81 -16.68 -42.61
CA ARG A 537 10.76 -17.47 -41.37
C ARG A 537 9.62 -18.49 -41.38
N ILE A 538 8.41 -18.08 -41.77
CA ILE A 538 7.26 -18.99 -41.87
C ILE A 538 7.53 -20.05 -42.96
N SER A 539 8.03 -19.66 -44.14
CA SER A 539 8.31 -20.57 -45.27
C SER A 539 9.39 -21.60 -44.85
N SER A 540 10.47 -21.16 -44.19
CA SER A 540 11.53 -22.07 -43.70
C SER A 540 10.99 -23.11 -42.72
N SER A 541 10.11 -22.69 -41.79
CA SER A 541 9.47 -23.63 -40.86
C SER A 541 8.55 -24.64 -41.57
N LEU A 542 7.83 -24.18 -42.61
CA LEU A 542 6.99 -25.07 -43.41
C LEU A 542 7.83 -26.07 -44.27
N ASP A 543 9.01 -25.65 -44.74
CA ASP A 543 9.92 -26.47 -45.50
C ASP A 543 10.64 -27.51 -44.62
N GLU A 544 11.00 -27.14 -43.39
CA GLU A 544 11.68 -28.00 -42.44
C GLU A 544 10.72 -29.02 -41.78
N PHE A 545 9.52 -28.58 -41.33
CA PHE A 545 8.62 -29.40 -40.51
C PHE A 545 7.34 -29.83 -41.26
N GLY A 546 7.07 -29.31 -42.45
CA GLY A 546 5.85 -29.63 -43.21
C GLY A 546 4.57 -29.38 -42.39
N ASP A 547 3.69 -30.37 -42.35
CA ASP A 547 2.44 -30.32 -41.56
C ASP A 547 2.65 -30.34 -40.05
N MET A 548 3.86 -30.64 -39.56
CA MET A 548 4.21 -30.55 -38.11
C MET A 548 4.68 -29.16 -37.69
N SER A 549 4.80 -28.23 -38.63
CA SER A 549 5.12 -26.81 -38.30
C SER A 549 4.11 -26.24 -37.30
N GLU A 550 4.59 -25.39 -36.39
CA GLU A 550 3.72 -24.67 -35.43
C GLU A 550 2.65 -23.83 -36.14
N TYR A 551 2.94 -23.31 -37.33
CA TYR A 551 2.02 -22.52 -38.12
C TYR A 551 0.83 -23.36 -38.61
N VAL A 552 1.05 -24.57 -39.06
CA VAL A 552 -0.01 -25.54 -39.44
C VAL A 552 -0.75 -26.01 -38.19
N SER A 553 -0.01 -26.44 -37.18
CA SER A 553 -0.57 -26.92 -35.91
C SER A 553 -1.41 -25.87 -35.18
N SER A 554 -1.12 -24.56 -35.39
CA SER A 554 -1.93 -23.46 -34.86
C SER A 554 -3.32 -23.36 -35.48
N GLY A 555 -3.47 -23.78 -36.74
CA GLY A 555 -4.71 -23.71 -37.52
C GLY A 555 -5.17 -22.28 -37.87
N LEU A 556 -4.33 -21.26 -37.65
CA LEU A 556 -4.73 -19.85 -37.77
C LEU A 556 -4.96 -19.39 -39.21
N PHE A 557 -4.17 -19.93 -40.16
CA PHE A 557 -4.26 -19.53 -41.57
C PHE A 557 -4.02 -20.66 -42.56
N GLY A 558 -4.22 -21.90 -42.15
CA GLY A 558 -4.15 -23.11 -42.92
C GLY A 558 -4.15 -24.36 -42.03
N LYS A 559 -4.60 -25.50 -42.56
CA LYS A 559 -4.62 -26.82 -41.89
C LYS A 559 -3.58 -27.76 -42.47
N THR A 560 -2.93 -27.39 -43.54
CA THR A 560 -1.84 -28.09 -44.21
C THR A 560 -0.71 -27.13 -44.53
N ALA A 561 0.50 -27.63 -44.74
CA ALA A 561 1.63 -26.80 -45.17
C ALA A 561 1.38 -26.11 -46.51
N GLU A 562 0.65 -26.75 -47.41
CA GLU A 562 0.27 -26.17 -48.70
C GLU A 562 -0.68 -24.99 -48.53
N GLU A 563 -1.73 -25.12 -47.69
CA GLU A 563 -2.64 -24.00 -47.38
C GLU A 563 -1.92 -22.84 -46.74
N CYS A 564 -1.01 -23.09 -45.81
CA CYS A 564 -0.20 -22.05 -45.16
C CYS A 564 0.72 -21.34 -46.17
N ARG A 565 1.36 -22.07 -47.09
CA ARG A 565 2.15 -21.48 -48.19
C ARG A 565 1.32 -20.60 -49.11
N ALA A 566 0.12 -21.07 -49.48
CA ALA A 566 -0.80 -20.28 -50.27
C ALA A 566 -1.23 -18.97 -49.58
N ALA A 567 -1.54 -19.03 -48.26
CA ALA A 567 -1.88 -17.85 -47.47
C ALA A 567 -0.73 -16.84 -47.40
N ILE A 568 0.52 -17.29 -47.20
CA ILE A 568 1.72 -16.42 -47.20
C ILE A 568 1.97 -15.82 -48.57
N ALA A 569 1.83 -16.60 -49.63
CA ALA A 569 1.99 -16.10 -51.00
C ALA A 569 0.94 -15.02 -51.34
N GLY A 570 -0.32 -15.26 -50.97
CA GLY A 570 -1.43 -14.30 -51.12
C GLY A 570 -1.16 -13.00 -50.34
N PHE A 571 -0.77 -13.11 -49.07
CA PHE A 571 -0.39 -11.96 -48.24
C PHE A 571 0.77 -11.17 -48.86
N THR A 572 1.82 -11.85 -49.34
CA THR A 572 2.98 -11.20 -49.96
C THR A 572 2.58 -10.46 -51.23
N ALA A 573 1.75 -11.08 -52.09
CA ALA A 573 1.26 -10.45 -53.28
C ALA A 573 0.37 -9.21 -52.99
N PHE A 574 -0.52 -9.32 -52.00
CA PHE A 574 -1.33 -8.19 -51.52
C PHE A 574 -0.47 -7.05 -50.97
N SER A 575 0.46 -7.36 -50.05
CA SER A 575 1.28 -6.35 -49.38
C SER A 575 2.19 -5.56 -50.33
N ARG A 576 2.63 -6.16 -51.45
CA ARG A 576 3.37 -5.48 -52.51
C ARG A 576 2.52 -4.47 -53.29
N LYS A 577 1.18 -4.70 -53.37
CA LYS A 577 0.24 -3.79 -54.04
C LYS A 577 -0.19 -2.60 -53.20
N LEU A 578 0.11 -2.58 -51.90
CA LEU A 578 -0.32 -1.50 -50.99
C LEU A 578 0.29 -0.14 -51.32
N GLY A 579 1.23 -0.06 -52.26
CA GLY A 579 1.69 1.21 -52.84
C GLY A 579 2.27 2.23 -51.84
N TRP A 580 2.74 1.77 -50.69
CA TRP A 580 3.29 2.60 -49.64
C TRP A 580 4.78 2.94 -49.89
N GLY A 581 5.14 3.12 -51.17
CA GLY A 581 6.41 3.69 -51.56
C GLY A 581 6.33 5.21 -51.51
N TRP A 582 7.25 5.79 -50.83
CA TRP A 582 7.53 7.22 -50.85
C TRP A 582 8.15 7.59 -52.18
#